data_83bf434e1b4705913301492ecdddb86f
#
_entry.id   83bf434e1b4705913301492ecdddb86f
#
_cell.length_a   1.000
_cell.length_b   1.000
_cell.length_c   1.000
_cell.angle_alpha   90.00
_cell.angle_beta   90.00
_cell.angle_gamma   90.00
#
_symmetry.space_group_name_H-M   'P 1'
#
loop_
_entity.id
_entity.type
_entity.pdbx_description
1 polymer ?
#
loop_
_entity_poly.entity_id
_entity_poly.type
_entity_poly.pdbx_seq_one_letter_code
_entity_poly.pdbx_strand_id
1 'polypeptide(L)'
;MTVYLLYNKSTAAERKMADLAKKLEEAKVNFELVDADTARGIAVATDYDVLARPAIILTSHDGGVLEVWPEEDRFPSVQELAYRDRA
;
A
#
# COMPACT_ATOMS: atom_id res chain seq x y z
N MET A 1 -1.06 12.56 1.88
CA MET A 1 -1.28 11.32 1.12
C MET A 1 -0.53 10.18 1.79
N THR A 2 -1.15 9.03 1.89
CA THR A 2 -0.50 7.84 2.45
C THR A 2 -0.72 6.65 1.53
N VAL A 3 0.32 5.83 1.37
CA VAL A 3 0.26 4.60 0.60
C VAL A 3 0.26 3.44 1.58
N TYR A 4 -0.81 2.64 1.58
CA TYR A 4 -0.85 1.43 2.41
C TYR A 4 -0.46 0.23 1.57
N LEU A 5 0.52 -0.53 2.07
CA LEU A 5 0.99 -1.76 1.43
C LEU A 5 0.47 -2.93 2.26
N LEU A 6 -0.65 -3.51 1.82
CA LEU A 6 -1.35 -4.56 2.54
C LEU A 6 -0.91 -5.93 2.01
N TYR A 7 -0.44 -6.81 2.89
CA TYR A 7 0.11 -8.10 2.49
C TYR A 7 -0.11 -9.16 3.57
N ASN A 8 0.03 -10.43 3.19
CA ASN A 8 0.04 -11.52 4.15
C ASN A 8 1.50 -11.93 4.43
N LYS A 9 1.85 -12.00 5.72
CA LYS A 9 3.17 -12.40 6.17
C LYS A 9 3.45 -13.85 5.74
N SER A 10 4.73 -14.15 5.49
CA SER A 10 5.19 -15.48 5.07
C SER A 10 4.67 -15.92 3.70
N THR A 11 4.34 -14.95 2.83
CA THR A 11 4.01 -15.21 1.44
C THR A 11 5.07 -14.58 0.54
N ALA A 12 5.05 -14.94 -0.75
CA ALA A 12 5.96 -14.34 -1.73
C ALA A 12 5.78 -12.82 -1.81
N ALA A 13 4.58 -12.33 -1.52
CA ALA A 13 4.26 -10.91 -1.56
C ALA A 13 4.99 -10.11 -0.47
N GLU A 14 5.36 -10.74 0.64
CA GLU A 14 6.04 -10.04 1.74
C GLU A 14 7.31 -9.37 1.27
N ARG A 15 8.16 -10.11 0.54
CA ARG A 15 9.42 -9.56 0.05
C ARG A 15 9.21 -8.44 -0.96
N LYS A 16 8.27 -8.62 -1.86
CA LYS A 16 7.96 -7.62 -2.87
C LYS A 16 7.46 -6.32 -2.23
N MET A 17 6.60 -6.45 -1.23
CA MET A 17 6.08 -5.28 -0.52
C MET A 17 7.16 -4.60 0.32
N ALA A 18 8.05 -5.38 0.94
CA ALA A 18 9.16 -4.82 1.70
C ALA A 18 10.11 -4.04 0.79
N ASP A 19 10.39 -4.57 -0.41
CA ASP A 19 11.24 -3.89 -1.39
C ASP A 19 10.60 -2.58 -1.85
N LEU A 20 9.30 -2.59 -2.10
CA LEU A 20 8.57 -1.38 -2.49
C LEU A 20 8.57 -0.36 -1.36
N ALA A 21 8.37 -0.80 -0.12
CA ALA A 21 8.40 0.07 1.05
C ALA A 21 9.74 0.79 1.17
N LYS A 22 10.84 0.06 0.95
CA LYS A 22 12.17 0.65 0.99
C LYS A 22 12.33 1.73 -0.06
N LYS A 23 11.84 1.48 -1.27
CA LYS A 23 11.92 2.47 -2.35
C LYS A 23 11.05 3.69 -2.07
N LEU A 24 9.90 3.49 -1.47
CA LEU A 24 9.03 4.61 -1.07
C LEU A 24 9.68 5.45 0.01
N GLU A 25 10.36 4.82 0.96
CA GLU A 25 11.09 5.54 1.99
C GLU A 25 12.20 6.39 1.37
N GLU A 26 12.95 5.83 0.44
CA GLU A 26 14.00 6.55 -0.27
C GLU A 26 13.45 7.72 -1.09
N ALA A 27 12.26 7.57 -1.63
CA ALA A 27 11.59 8.62 -2.41
C ALA A 27 10.84 9.61 -1.52
N LYS A 28 10.85 9.41 -0.21
CA LYS A 28 10.18 10.27 0.78
C LYS A 28 8.67 10.33 0.59
N VAL A 29 8.09 9.22 0.14
CA VAL A 29 6.64 9.06 0.04
C VAL A 29 6.13 8.46 1.34
N ASN A 30 5.09 9.05 1.92
CA ASN A 30 4.51 8.54 3.16
C ASN A 30 3.80 7.21 2.90
N PHE A 31 4.17 6.17 3.64
CA PHE A 31 3.60 4.86 3.47
C PHE A 31 3.48 4.11 4.80
N GLU A 32 2.66 3.07 4.80
CA GLU A 32 2.59 2.14 5.93
C GLU A 32 2.57 0.72 5.36
N LEU A 33 3.50 -0.11 5.85
CA LEU A 33 3.56 -1.54 5.49
C LEU A 33 2.70 -2.30 6.51
N VAL A 34 1.63 -2.93 6.04
CA VAL A 34 0.60 -3.48 6.92
C VAL A 34 0.43 -4.97 6.69
N ASP A 35 0.64 -5.76 7.75
CA ASP A 35 0.35 -7.19 7.73
C ASP A 35 -1.17 -7.38 7.88
N ALA A 36 -1.80 -7.97 6.87
CA ALA A 36 -3.25 -8.11 6.80
C ALA A 36 -3.83 -8.99 7.92
N ASP A 37 -3.01 -9.81 8.55
CA ASP A 37 -3.47 -10.72 9.61
C ASP A 37 -3.40 -10.09 11.01
N THR A 38 -2.93 -8.86 11.10
CA THR A 38 -2.90 -8.13 12.38
C THR A 38 -4.20 -7.34 12.56
N ALA A 39 -4.45 -6.90 13.80
CA ALA A 39 -5.60 -6.02 14.09
C ALA A 39 -5.55 -4.75 13.24
N ARG A 40 -4.34 -4.18 13.04
CA ARG A 40 -4.16 -3.00 12.19
C ARG A 40 -4.53 -3.31 10.75
N GLY A 41 -4.09 -4.47 10.23
CA GLY A 41 -4.39 -4.88 8.87
C GLY A 41 -5.87 -5.10 8.63
N ILE A 42 -6.55 -5.72 9.59
CA ILE A 42 -8.00 -5.93 9.52
C ILE A 42 -8.71 -4.58 9.50
N ALA A 43 -8.28 -3.65 10.35
CA ALA A 43 -8.88 -2.31 10.41
C ALA A 43 -8.69 -1.56 9.08
N VAL A 44 -7.50 -1.59 8.51
CA VAL A 44 -7.23 -0.94 7.22
C VAL A 44 -8.08 -1.55 6.11
N ALA A 45 -8.12 -2.88 6.03
CA ALA A 45 -8.92 -3.57 5.02
C ALA A 45 -10.40 -3.23 5.14
N THR A 46 -10.90 -3.17 6.37
CA THR A 46 -12.30 -2.86 6.64
C THR A 46 -12.62 -1.41 6.31
N ASP A 47 -11.77 -0.47 6.75
CA ASP A 47 -11.99 0.96 6.55
C ASP A 47 -12.02 1.33 5.07
N TYR A 48 -11.21 0.66 4.25
CA TYR A 48 -11.11 0.96 2.82
C TYR A 48 -11.79 -0.08 1.94
N ASP A 49 -12.46 -1.06 2.55
CA ASP A 49 -13.25 -2.10 1.85
C ASP A 49 -12.37 -2.86 0.84
N VAL A 50 -11.19 -3.28 1.26
CA VAL A 50 -10.24 -4.00 0.40
C VAL A 50 -10.08 -5.43 0.90
N LEU A 51 -10.46 -6.41 0.08
CA LEU A 51 -10.38 -7.83 0.43
C LEU A 51 -9.18 -8.52 -0.20
N ALA A 52 -8.60 -7.95 -1.25
CA ALA A 52 -7.48 -8.55 -1.96
C ALA A 52 -6.18 -8.50 -1.15
N ARG A 53 -5.35 -9.52 -1.32
CA ARG A 53 -4.01 -9.63 -0.69
C ARG A 53 -3.05 -10.21 -1.72
N PRO A 54 -1.92 -9.55 -2.01
CA PRO A 54 -1.55 -8.20 -1.56
C PRO A 54 -2.34 -7.12 -2.28
N ALA A 55 -2.38 -5.93 -1.70
CA ALA A 55 -3.05 -4.78 -2.31
C ALA A 55 -2.31 -3.50 -1.94
N ILE A 56 -2.42 -2.49 -2.80
CA ILE A 56 -1.91 -1.15 -2.52
C ILE A 56 -3.09 -0.20 -2.49
N ILE A 57 -3.16 0.63 -1.45
CA ILE A 57 -4.22 1.61 -1.26
C ILE A 57 -3.59 2.99 -1.18
N LEU A 58 -4.02 3.89 -2.06
CA LEU A 58 -3.56 5.27 -2.07
C LEU A 58 -4.65 6.15 -1.47
N THR A 59 -4.32 6.88 -0.41
CA THR A 59 -5.28 7.75 0.26
C THR A 59 -4.86 9.22 0.14
N SER A 60 -5.86 10.09 0.19
CA SER A 60 -5.64 11.52 0.19
C SER A 60 -5.21 12.01 1.57
N HIS A 61 -4.88 13.30 1.65
CA HIS A 61 -4.45 13.95 2.88
C HIS A 61 -5.50 13.85 3.99
N ASP A 62 -6.77 13.87 3.63
CA ASP A 62 -7.88 13.78 4.58
C ASP A 62 -8.38 12.36 4.82
N GLY A 63 -7.68 11.35 4.28
CA GLY A 63 -8.00 9.94 4.50
C GLY A 63 -8.93 9.30 3.50
N GLY A 64 -9.38 10.03 2.48
CA GLY A 64 -10.22 9.47 1.44
C GLY A 64 -9.42 8.59 0.48
N VAL A 65 -10.04 7.54 -0.07
CA VAL A 65 -9.37 6.65 -1.02
C VAL A 65 -9.28 7.33 -2.39
N LEU A 66 -8.07 7.40 -2.93
CA LEU A 66 -7.83 7.92 -4.27
C LEU A 66 -7.78 6.79 -5.30
N GLU A 67 -7.13 5.69 -4.94
CA GLU A 67 -7.01 4.54 -5.83
C GLU A 67 -6.64 3.29 -5.05
N VAL A 68 -7.09 2.13 -5.55
CA VAL A 68 -6.74 0.82 -4.99
C VAL A 68 -6.21 -0.05 -6.11
N TRP A 69 -5.10 -0.74 -5.86
CA TRP A 69 -4.54 -1.73 -6.79
C TRP A 69 -4.69 -3.10 -6.14
N PRO A 70 -5.75 -3.86 -6.47
CA PRO A 70 -5.98 -5.17 -5.85
C PRO A 70 -5.28 -6.32 -6.57
N GLU A 71 -4.64 -6.04 -7.71
CA GLU A 71 -3.98 -7.05 -8.53
C GLU A 71 -2.48 -6.78 -8.58
N GLU A 72 -1.70 -7.76 -8.11
CA GLU A 72 -0.26 -7.63 -7.98
C GLU A 72 0.45 -7.28 -9.30
N ASP A 73 -0.01 -7.85 -10.40
CA ASP A 73 0.59 -7.62 -11.72
C ASP A 73 0.33 -6.21 -12.25
N ARG A 74 -0.52 -5.45 -11.58
CA ARG A 74 -0.86 -4.07 -11.98
C ARG A 74 -0.40 -3.05 -10.96
N PHE A 75 0.47 -3.43 -10.03
CA PHE A 75 0.94 -2.50 -9.01
C PHE A 75 1.72 -1.36 -9.65
N PRO A 76 1.56 -0.14 -9.12
CA PRO A 76 2.27 1.02 -9.64
C PRO A 76 3.76 0.95 -9.27
N SER A 77 4.58 1.65 -10.03
CA SER A 77 5.99 1.82 -9.68
C SER A 77 6.13 2.87 -8.57
N VAL A 78 7.31 2.88 -7.93
CA VAL A 78 7.60 3.93 -6.95
C VAL A 78 7.58 5.31 -7.60
N GLN A 79 8.01 5.40 -8.85
CA GLN A 79 8.01 6.67 -9.60
C GLN A 79 6.58 7.19 -9.80
N GLU A 80 5.64 6.31 -10.12
CA GLU A 80 4.25 6.70 -10.29
C GLU A 80 3.66 7.18 -8.96
N LEU A 81 3.92 6.47 -7.86
CA LEU A 81 3.42 6.86 -6.55
C LEU A 81 4.04 8.19 -6.10
N ALA A 82 5.34 8.37 -6.34
CA ALA A 82 6.01 9.63 -6.00
C ALA A 82 5.44 10.80 -6.81
N TYR A 83 5.14 10.57 -8.07
CA TYR A 83 4.52 11.58 -8.92
C TYR A 83 3.14 11.98 -8.38
N ARG A 84 2.33 10.99 -8.00
CA ARG A 84 1.00 11.22 -7.42
C ARG A 84 1.09 12.02 -6.11
N ASP A 85 2.11 11.75 -5.31
CA ASP A 85 2.33 12.43 -4.04
C ASP A 85 2.63 13.93 -4.23
N ARG A 86 3.24 14.28 -5.35
CA ARG A 86 3.62 15.66 -5.64
C ARG A 86 2.59 16.44 -6.44
N ALA A 87 1.61 15.74 -6.97
CA ALA A 87 0.60 16.35 -7.84
C ALA A 87 -0.43 17.21 -7.10
#